data_6ac38934e297b571daa054b7632983c4
#
_entry.id   6ac38934e297b571daa054b7632983c4
#
_cell.length_a   1.000
_cell.length_b   1.000
_cell.length_c   1.000
_cell.angle_alpha   90.00
_cell.angle_beta   90.00
_cell.angle_gamma   90.00
#
_symmetry.space_group_name_H-M   'P 1'
#
loop_
_entity.id
_entity.type
_entity.pdbx_description
1 polymer ?
#
loop_
_entity_poly.entity_id
_entity_poly.type
_entity_poly.pdbx_seq_one_letter_code
_entity_poly.pdbx_strand_id
1 'polypeptide(L)'
;MDRFHVVKLANEALESIRKSHQNKLDTKGRKQLKKHLRWLLVKRLAQLSSDDLKILEVLAKEYPKLVIAYYLKEKFFDIYEAKDKNAAMLAFFEWTDSIDEQVTGVHLPEFYHLKQIVKRHFTQTFSYWDSTTKVSNGYTECANGLIKLANRLGRGYGFEMIRARALYGQIGLDKANKKPQKSN
;
A
#
# COMPACT_ATOMS: atom_id res chain seq x y z
N MET A 1 -3.76 9.64 8.70
CA MET A 1 -2.95 8.46 8.29
C MET A 1 -2.45 8.71 6.88
N ASP A 2 -1.18 8.44 6.58
CA ASP A 2 -0.60 8.70 5.27
C ASP A 2 -1.17 7.75 4.21
N ARG A 3 -1.35 8.27 2.97
CA ARG A 3 -1.79 7.51 1.79
C ARG A 3 -1.00 6.21 1.62
N PHE A 4 0.33 6.27 1.75
CA PHE A 4 1.21 5.12 1.59
C PHE A 4 0.86 3.97 2.55
N HIS A 5 0.63 4.28 3.83
CA HIS A 5 0.29 3.27 4.83
C HIS A 5 -1.06 2.61 4.56
N VAL A 6 -2.05 3.38 4.14
CA VAL A 6 -3.39 2.85 3.88
C VAL A 6 -3.40 1.98 2.62
N VAL A 7 -2.72 2.42 1.56
CA VAL A 7 -2.53 1.63 0.32
C VAL A 7 -1.77 0.34 0.59
N LYS A 8 -0.77 0.39 1.46
CA LYS A 8 -0.04 -0.81 1.91
C LYS A 8 -0.96 -1.82 2.59
N LEU A 9 -1.86 -1.37 3.48
CA LEU A 9 -2.83 -2.25 4.14
C LEU A 9 -3.76 -2.97 3.16
N ALA A 10 -4.19 -2.30 2.09
CA ALA A 10 -5.02 -2.93 1.05
C ALA A 10 -4.24 -4.02 0.28
N ASN A 11 -2.97 -3.77 -0.02
CA ASN A 11 -2.11 -4.79 -0.62
C ASN A 11 -1.85 -5.97 0.33
N GLU A 12 -1.68 -5.71 1.63
CA GLU A 12 -1.49 -6.75 2.66
C GLU A 12 -2.75 -7.62 2.81
N ALA A 13 -3.94 -7.02 2.77
CA ALA A 13 -5.21 -7.73 2.79
C ALA A 13 -5.31 -8.70 1.60
N LEU A 14 -5.03 -8.23 0.38
CA LEU A 14 -5.03 -9.07 -0.81
C LEU A 14 -3.97 -10.17 -0.74
N GLU A 15 -2.76 -9.86 -0.27
CA GLU A 15 -1.66 -10.82 -0.12
C GLU A 15 -1.98 -11.89 0.93
N SER A 16 -2.70 -11.55 2.00
CA SER A 16 -3.18 -12.51 3.01
C SER A 16 -4.12 -13.54 2.37
N ILE A 17 -5.10 -13.06 1.58
CA ILE A 17 -6.04 -13.94 0.86
C ILE A 17 -5.29 -14.83 -0.13
N ARG A 18 -4.35 -14.27 -0.91
CA ARG A 18 -3.53 -15.05 -1.85
C ARG A 18 -2.76 -16.16 -1.14
N LYS A 19 -2.12 -15.86 0.00
CA LYS A 19 -1.37 -16.83 0.80
C LYS A 19 -2.29 -17.93 1.36
N SER A 20 -3.48 -17.57 1.82
CA SER A 20 -4.43 -18.55 2.35
C SER A 20 -4.85 -19.58 1.29
N HIS A 21 -5.04 -19.12 0.04
CA HIS A 21 -5.29 -20.04 -1.10
C HIS A 21 -4.05 -20.87 -1.44
N GLN A 22 -2.87 -20.25 -1.49
CA GLN A 22 -1.62 -20.95 -1.79
C GLN A 22 -1.33 -22.10 -0.82
N ASN A 23 -1.63 -21.91 0.46
CA ASN A 23 -1.39 -22.94 1.49
C ASN A 23 -2.25 -24.19 1.35
N LYS A 24 -3.37 -24.08 0.63
CA LYS A 24 -4.28 -25.21 0.35
C LYS A 24 -3.89 -26.03 -0.88
N LEU A 25 -2.90 -25.56 -1.66
CA LEU A 25 -2.49 -26.18 -2.91
C LEU A 25 -1.30 -27.15 -2.71
N ASP A 26 -1.16 -28.07 -3.67
CA ASP A 26 0.01 -28.91 -3.81
C ASP A 26 1.28 -28.11 -4.19
N THR A 27 2.43 -28.77 -4.25
CA THR A 27 3.72 -28.10 -4.54
C THR A 27 3.75 -27.44 -5.93
N LYS A 28 3.07 -28.02 -6.93
CA LYS A 28 3.01 -27.53 -8.31
C LYS A 28 2.14 -26.27 -8.40
N GLY A 29 0.94 -26.32 -7.84
CA GLY A 29 0.01 -25.18 -7.76
C GLY A 29 0.59 -24.04 -6.94
N ARG A 30 1.31 -24.30 -5.84
CA ARG A 30 2.03 -23.28 -5.06
C ARG A 30 3.05 -22.51 -5.89
N LYS A 31 3.82 -23.18 -6.74
CA LYS A 31 4.82 -22.53 -7.60
C LYS A 31 4.17 -21.62 -8.65
N GLN A 32 3.06 -22.06 -9.24
CA GLN A 32 2.31 -21.24 -10.21
C GLN A 32 1.71 -20.00 -9.59
N LEU A 33 1.02 -20.12 -8.44
CA LEU A 33 0.48 -18.99 -7.69
C LEU A 33 1.55 -18.02 -7.15
N LYS A 34 2.76 -18.50 -6.89
CA LYS A 34 3.82 -17.68 -6.27
C LYS A 34 4.47 -16.72 -7.25
N LYS A 35 4.81 -17.14 -8.46
CA LYS A 35 5.73 -16.40 -9.33
C LYS A 35 5.05 -15.36 -10.22
N HIS A 36 3.93 -15.70 -10.85
CA HIS A 36 3.24 -14.83 -11.80
C HIS A 36 2.13 -14.00 -11.16
N LEU A 37 1.34 -14.61 -10.27
CA LEU A 37 0.17 -13.99 -9.67
C LEU A 37 0.48 -12.84 -8.72
N ARG A 38 1.56 -12.92 -7.94
CA ARG A 38 1.92 -11.82 -7.05
C ARG A 38 2.15 -10.52 -7.81
N TRP A 39 2.86 -10.58 -8.93
CA TRP A 39 3.14 -9.40 -9.74
C TRP A 39 1.89 -8.86 -10.45
N LEU A 40 1.04 -9.75 -10.94
CA LEU A 40 -0.24 -9.38 -11.55
C LEU A 40 -1.14 -8.66 -10.53
N LEU A 41 -1.30 -9.23 -9.35
CA LEU A 41 -2.21 -8.70 -8.32
C LEU A 41 -1.74 -7.37 -7.71
N VAL A 42 -0.45 -7.03 -7.80
CA VAL A 42 0.10 -5.73 -7.36
C VAL A 42 -0.16 -4.64 -8.39
N LYS A 43 -0.20 -4.98 -9.69
CA LYS A 43 -0.46 -4.01 -10.76
C LYS A 43 -1.85 -3.38 -10.61
N ARG A 44 -1.99 -2.13 -11.06
CA ARG A 44 -3.29 -1.50 -11.25
C ARG A 44 -4.01 -2.13 -12.45
N LEU A 45 -5.33 -2.22 -12.39
CA LEU A 45 -6.13 -2.76 -13.49
C LEU A 45 -5.82 -2.08 -14.84
N ALA A 46 -5.66 -0.75 -14.82
CA ALA A 46 -5.29 0.03 -15.99
C ALA A 46 -3.88 -0.24 -16.55
N GLN A 47 -3.03 -0.96 -15.80
CA GLN A 47 -1.66 -1.31 -16.19
C GLN A 47 -1.54 -2.77 -16.65
N LEU A 48 -2.65 -3.52 -16.64
CA LEU A 48 -2.64 -4.91 -17.08
C LEU A 48 -2.54 -4.99 -18.59
N SER A 49 -1.67 -5.88 -19.08
CA SER A 49 -1.61 -6.24 -20.49
C SER A 49 -2.79 -7.15 -20.87
N SER A 50 -3.01 -7.34 -22.17
CA SER A 50 -4.01 -8.29 -22.67
C SER A 50 -3.78 -9.72 -22.16
N ASP A 51 -2.54 -10.13 -21.97
CA ASP A 51 -2.21 -11.45 -21.44
C ASP A 51 -2.44 -11.52 -19.93
N ASP A 52 -2.14 -10.44 -19.18
CA ASP A 52 -2.50 -10.34 -17.76
C ASP A 52 -4.03 -10.45 -17.56
N LEU A 53 -4.83 -9.84 -18.42
CA LEU A 53 -6.30 -9.93 -18.37
C LEU A 53 -6.81 -11.35 -18.61
N LYS A 54 -6.27 -12.08 -19.59
CA LYS A 54 -6.59 -13.49 -19.82
C LYS A 54 -6.28 -14.36 -18.58
N ILE A 55 -5.14 -14.10 -17.93
CA ILE A 55 -4.78 -14.78 -16.69
C ILE A 55 -5.79 -14.44 -15.59
N LEU A 56 -6.21 -13.17 -15.46
CA LEU A 56 -7.21 -12.75 -14.48
C LEU A 56 -8.57 -13.43 -14.71
N GLU A 57 -8.98 -13.63 -15.98
CA GLU A 57 -10.20 -14.36 -16.33
C GLU A 57 -10.14 -15.84 -15.89
N VAL A 58 -9.02 -16.51 -16.12
CA VAL A 58 -8.79 -17.88 -15.66
C VAL A 58 -8.87 -17.95 -14.13
N LEU A 59 -8.24 -16.98 -13.46
CA LEU A 59 -8.27 -16.87 -12.00
C LEU A 59 -9.67 -16.63 -11.46
N ALA A 60 -10.51 -15.88 -12.16
CA ALA A 60 -11.88 -15.62 -11.74
C ALA A 60 -12.72 -16.91 -11.68
N LYS A 61 -12.41 -17.87 -12.54
CA LYS A 61 -13.06 -19.19 -12.55
C LYS A 61 -12.55 -20.12 -11.44
N GLU A 62 -11.22 -20.11 -11.21
CA GLU A 62 -10.59 -21.05 -10.26
C GLU A 62 -10.55 -20.48 -8.82
N TYR A 63 -10.36 -19.18 -8.69
CA TYR A 63 -10.18 -18.48 -7.41
C TYR A 63 -11.03 -17.20 -7.33
N PRO A 64 -12.37 -17.30 -7.40
CA PRO A 64 -13.26 -16.13 -7.45
C PRO A 64 -13.03 -15.18 -6.25
N LYS A 65 -12.82 -15.72 -5.05
CA LYS A 65 -12.51 -14.93 -3.85
C LYS A 65 -11.29 -14.04 -4.03
N LEU A 66 -10.24 -14.53 -4.69
CA LEU A 66 -9.00 -13.77 -4.90
C LEU A 66 -9.21 -12.63 -5.91
N VAL A 67 -10.01 -12.88 -6.95
CA VAL A 67 -10.31 -11.86 -7.97
C VAL A 67 -11.25 -10.78 -7.42
N ILE A 68 -12.25 -11.16 -6.61
CA ILE A 68 -13.09 -10.19 -5.89
C ILE A 68 -12.22 -9.31 -4.99
N ALA A 69 -11.30 -9.91 -4.22
CA ALA A 69 -10.36 -9.17 -3.39
C ALA A 69 -9.46 -8.21 -4.20
N TYR A 70 -9.03 -8.62 -5.40
CA TYR A 70 -8.28 -7.76 -6.31
C TYR A 70 -9.10 -6.53 -6.75
N TYR A 71 -10.35 -6.71 -7.15
CA TYR A 71 -11.21 -5.59 -7.53
C TYR A 71 -11.55 -4.67 -6.35
N LEU A 72 -11.73 -5.22 -5.14
CA LEU A 72 -11.90 -4.41 -3.94
C LEU A 72 -10.67 -3.56 -3.61
N LYS A 73 -9.47 -4.11 -3.83
CA LYS A 73 -8.22 -3.33 -3.73
C LYS A 73 -8.18 -2.22 -4.77
N GLU A 74 -8.54 -2.48 -6.03
CA GLU A 74 -8.58 -1.47 -7.08
C GLU A 74 -9.55 -0.34 -6.75
N LYS A 75 -10.79 -0.65 -6.39
CA LYS A 75 -11.78 0.34 -5.93
C LYS A 75 -11.28 1.15 -4.73
N PHE A 76 -10.56 0.51 -3.81
CA PHE A 76 -9.97 1.22 -2.69
C PHE A 76 -8.89 2.23 -3.12
N PHE A 77 -8.10 1.90 -4.11
CA PHE A 77 -7.08 2.81 -4.65
C PHE A 77 -7.71 3.99 -5.38
N ASP A 78 -8.84 3.78 -6.06
CA ASP A 78 -9.58 4.83 -6.77
C ASP A 78 -10.08 5.93 -5.82
N ILE A 79 -10.29 5.63 -4.52
CA ILE A 79 -10.58 6.64 -3.50
C ILE A 79 -9.54 7.76 -3.51
N TYR A 80 -8.24 7.40 -3.63
CA TYR A 80 -7.13 8.36 -3.63
C TYR A 80 -6.91 9.09 -4.96
N GLU A 81 -7.64 8.73 -5.99
CA GLU A 81 -7.67 9.42 -7.30
C GLU A 81 -8.83 10.42 -7.39
N ALA A 82 -9.67 10.48 -6.36
CA ALA A 82 -10.76 11.43 -6.28
C ALA A 82 -10.24 12.87 -6.29
N LYS A 83 -10.97 13.74 -7.00
CA LYS A 83 -10.61 15.15 -7.21
C LYS A 83 -10.59 15.98 -5.93
N ASP A 84 -11.46 15.66 -4.98
CA ASP A 84 -11.64 16.38 -3.74
C ASP A 84 -12.06 15.43 -2.60
N LYS A 85 -12.12 15.98 -1.37
CA LYS A 85 -12.45 15.26 -0.15
C LYS A 85 -13.85 14.64 -0.19
N ASN A 86 -14.83 15.35 -0.72
CA ASN A 86 -16.22 14.86 -0.76
C ASN A 86 -16.34 13.68 -1.70
N ALA A 87 -15.74 13.77 -2.88
CA ALA A 87 -15.69 12.68 -3.84
C ALA A 87 -14.95 11.45 -3.26
N ALA A 88 -13.84 11.66 -2.52
CA ALA A 88 -13.13 10.58 -1.85
C ALA A 88 -13.95 9.91 -0.74
N MET A 89 -14.68 10.70 0.04
CA MET A 89 -15.57 10.16 1.08
C MET A 89 -16.72 9.35 0.47
N LEU A 90 -17.33 9.84 -0.62
CA LEU A 90 -18.37 9.11 -1.34
C LEU A 90 -17.83 7.77 -1.88
N ALA A 91 -16.70 7.80 -2.57
CA ALA A 91 -16.04 6.59 -3.08
C ALA A 91 -15.70 5.60 -1.95
N PHE A 92 -15.32 6.10 -0.76
CA PHE A 92 -15.09 5.24 0.40
C PHE A 92 -16.39 4.56 0.89
N PHE A 93 -17.51 5.27 0.94
CA PHE A 93 -18.79 4.66 1.33
C PHE A 93 -19.22 3.60 0.30
N GLU A 94 -19.15 3.90 -0.99
CA GLU A 94 -19.42 2.94 -2.07
C GLU A 94 -18.50 1.70 -1.99
N TRP A 95 -17.23 1.92 -1.65
CA TRP A 95 -16.30 0.82 -1.42
C TRP A 95 -16.70 -0.01 -0.18
N THR A 96 -17.15 0.64 0.91
CA THR A 96 -17.58 -0.10 2.11
C THR A 96 -18.79 -0.99 1.85
N ASP A 97 -19.71 -0.55 0.99
CA ASP A 97 -20.88 -1.33 0.60
C ASP A 97 -20.49 -2.49 -0.33
N SER A 98 -19.47 -2.28 -1.16
CA SER A 98 -18.91 -3.33 -2.03
C SER A 98 -18.22 -4.48 -1.27
N ILE A 99 -17.88 -4.31 0.02
CA ILE A 99 -17.28 -5.38 0.84
C ILE A 99 -18.33 -6.34 1.39
N ASP A 100 -19.60 -5.94 1.38
CA ASP A 100 -20.67 -6.72 1.99
C ASP A 100 -20.71 -8.13 1.37
N GLU A 101 -20.79 -9.13 2.25
CA GLU A 101 -20.85 -10.54 1.84
C GLU A 101 -22.10 -10.83 1.01
N GLN A 102 -23.20 -10.12 1.25
CA GLN A 102 -24.42 -10.23 0.45
C GLN A 102 -24.21 -9.75 -0.98
N VAL A 103 -23.31 -8.78 -1.19
CA VAL A 103 -22.96 -8.21 -2.51
C VAL A 103 -21.90 -9.07 -3.20
N THR A 104 -20.87 -9.51 -2.47
CA THR A 104 -19.74 -10.27 -3.03
C THR A 104 -19.99 -11.77 -3.12
N GLY A 105 -20.91 -12.30 -2.32
CA GLY A 105 -21.12 -13.75 -2.15
C GLY A 105 -19.97 -14.46 -1.43
N VAL A 106 -18.97 -13.70 -0.89
CA VAL A 106 -17.79 -14.27 -0.21
C VAL A 106 -17.43 -13.47 1.04
N HIS A 107 -17.05 -14.20 2.08
CA HIS A 107 -16.56 -13.61 3.31
C HIS A 107 -15.09 -13.16 3.17
N LEU A 108 -14.82 -11.86 3.41
CA LEU A 108 -13.51 -11.20 3.24
C LEU A 108 -13.09 -10.46 4.52
N PRO A 109 -12.72 -11.17 5.59
CA PRO A 109 -12.41 -10.57 6.89
C PRO A 109 -11.24 -9.58 6.81
N GLU A 110 -10.28 -9.79 5.90
CA GLU A 110 -9.14 -8.90 5.68
C GLU A 110 -9.59 -7.51 5.23
N PHE A 111 -10.58 -7.42 4.35
CA PHE A 111 -11.13 -6.15 3.88
C PHE A 111 -12.08 -5.52 4.91
N TYR A 112 -12.80 -6.31 5.68
CA TYR A 112 -13.54 -5.81 6.85
C TYR A 112 -12.61 -5.18 7.88
N HIS A 113 -11.45 -5.79 8.12
CA HIS A 113 -10.44 -5.22 9.02
C HIS A 113 -9.90 -3.89 8.48
N LEU A 114 -9.57 -3.83 7.18
CA LEU A 114 -9.15 -2.59 6.51
C LEU A 114 -10.22 -1.49 6.65
N LYS A 115 -11.50 -1.81 6.41
CA LYS A 115 -12.64 -0.90 6.61
C LYS A 115 -12.67 -0.34 8.03
N GLN A 116 -12.48 -1.17 9.05
CA GLN A 116 -12.47 -0.74 10.45
C GLN A 116 -11.29 0.17 10.76
N ILE A 117 -10.10 -0.11 10.23
CA ILE A 117 -8.92 0.75 10.40
C ILE A 117 -9.19 2.12 9.80
N VAL A 118 -9.69 2.19 8.55
CA VAL A 118 -9.98 3.47 7.89
C VAL A 118 -11.08 4.24 8.63
N LYS A 119 -12.14 3.57 9.08
CA LYS A 119 -13.19 4.21 9.89
C LYS A 119 -12.65 4.78 11.20
N ARG A 120 -11.79 4.04 11.91
CA ARG A 120 -11.17 4.51 13.17
C ARG A 120 -10.31 5.74 12.96
N HIS A 121 -9.64 5.85 11.83
CA HIS A 121 -8.74 6.95 11.47
C HIS A 121 -9.34 7.85 10.37
N PHE A 122 -10.67 7.96 10.34
CA PHE A 122 -11.38 8.62 9.23
C PHE A 122 -10.87 10.05 8.99
N THR A 123 -10.85 10.88 10.01
CA THR A 123 -10.39 12.27 9.90
C THR A 123 -8.96 12.34 9.38
N GLN A 124 -8.04 11.53 9.93
CA GLN A 124 -6.63 11.51 9.50
C GLN A 124 -6.46 10.97 8.08
N THR A 125 -7.29 10.02 7.66
CA THR A 125 -7.24 9.47 6.31
C THR A 125 -7.69 10.51 5.29
N PHE A 126 -8.80 11.20 5.56
CA PHE A 126 -9.36 12.18 4.63
C PHE A 126 -8.76 13.59 4.76
N SER A 127 -7.90 13.87 5.75
CA SER A 127 -7.11 15.10 5.80
C SER A 127 -6.08 15.20 4.65
N TYR A 128 -5.83 14.10 3.93
CA TYR A 128 -5.00 14.11 2.72
C TYR A 128 -5.45 15.14 1.67
N TRP A 129 -6.76 15.39 1.57
CA TRP A 129 -7.34 16.36 0.64
C TRP A 129 -7.46 17.78 1.21
N ASP A 130 -7.18 17.99 2.51
CA ASP A 130 -7.22 19.32 3.14
C ASP A 130 -5.97 20.13 2.85
N SER A 131 -4.89 19.50 2.38
CA SER A 131 -3.61 20.15 2.08
C SER A 131 -3.48 20.40 0.57
N THR A 132 -3.13 21.65 0.22
CA THR A 132 -2.79 22.04 -1.17
C THR A 132 -1.51 21.38 -1.66
N THR A 133 -0.58 21.07 -0.75
CA THR A 133 0.58 20.22 -1.03
C THR A 133 0.29 18.82 -0.52
N LYS A 134 0.21 17.84 -1.42
CA LYS A 134 0.05 16.42 -1.06
C LYS A 134 1.23 15.96 -0.21
N VAL A 135 1.14 16.20 1.11
CA VAL A 135 2.20 15.87 2.07
C VAL A 135 2.32 14.36 2.18
N SER A 136 3.50 13.83 1.89
CA SER A 136 3.85 12.45 2.17
C SER A 136 4.78 12.38 3.39
N ASN A 137 4.67 11.33 4.20
CA ASN A 137 5.63 11.06 5.28
C ASN A 137 7.01 10.60 4.77
N GLY A 138 7.26 10.69 3.46
CA GLY A 138 8.49 10.21 2.84
C GLY A 138 9.76 10.81 3.45
N TYR A 139 9.73 12.08 3.86
CA TYR A 139 10.84 12.69 4.58
C TYR A 139 11.06 12.04 5.96
N THR A 140 9.99 11.86 6.74
CA THR A 140 10.05 11.21 8.06
C THR A 140 10.52 9.75 7.95
N GLU A 141 10.05 9.03 6.94
CA GLU A 141 10.48 7.64 6.68
C GLU A 141 11.94 7.57 6.25
N CYS A 142 12.40 8.49 5.40
CA CYS A 142 13.80 8.62 5.02
C CYS A 142 14.67 8.89 6.25
N ALA A 143 14.30 9.88 7.07
CA ALA A 143 15.01 10.21 8.30
C ALA A 143 15.06 9.01 9.28
N ASN A 144 13.94 8.33 9.49
CA ASN A 144 13.89 7.13 10.31
C ASN A 144 14.74 5.98 9.73
N GLY A 145 14.80 5.85 8.40
CA GLY A 145 15.68 4.91 7.70
C GLY A 145 17.15 5.20 7.98
N LEU A 146 17.56 6.45 7.88
CA LEU A 146 18.91 6.90 8.17
C LEU A 146 19.30 6.70 9.64
N ILE A 147 18.38 6.99 10.58
CA ILE A 147 18.60 6.74 12.01
C ILE A 147 18.81 5.23 12.27
N LYS A 148 17.97 4.37 11.67
CA LYS A 148 18.11 2.91 11.79
C LYS A 148 19.41 2.41 11.18
N LEU A 149 19.85 3.01 10.07
CA LEU A 149 21.12 2.68 9.44
C LEU A 149 22.30 3.09 10.33
N ALA A 150 22.28 4.31 10.87
CA ALA A 150 23.29 4.81 11.80
C ALA A 150 23.41 3.94 13.04
N ASN A 151 22.28 3.47 13.59
CA ASN A 151 22.25 2.55 14.73
C ASN A 151 22.91 1.19 14.39
N ARG A 152 22.61 0.63 13.22
CA ARG A 152 23.20 -0.64 12.77
C ARG A 152 24.72 -0.53 12.54
N LEU A 153 25.17 0.57 11.95
CA LEU A 153 26.59 0.83 11.69
C LEU A 153 27.37 1.17 12.96
N GLY A 154 26.69 1.76 13.95
CA GLY A 154 27.29 2.22 15.19
C GLY A 154 27.65 1.12 16.20
N ARG A 155 27.24 -0.13 15.97
CA ARG A 155 27.59 -1.32 16.79
C ARG A 155 27.60 -1.05 18.30
N GLY A 156 26.43 -0.58 18.85
CA GLY A 156 26.32 -0.33 20.29
C GLY A 156 26.36 1.15 20.68
N TYR A 157 26.11 2.06 19.76
CA TYR A 157 25.87 3.46 20.10
C TYR A 157 24.68 3.58 21.06
N GLY A 158 24.89 4.28 22.20
CA GLY A 158 23.80 4.65 23.09
C GLY A 158 22.85 5.65 22.42
N PHE A 159 21.66 5.81 23.01
CA PHE A 159 20.59 6.70 22.49
C PHE A 159 21.08 8.13 22.23
N GLU A 160 21.87 8.72 23.14
CA GLU A 160 22.39 10.09 23.02
C GLU A 160 23.34 10.24 21.80
N MET A 161 24.14 9.23 21.52
CA MET A 161 25.02 9.26 20.34
C MET A 161 24.22 9.17 19.04
N ILE A 162 23.17 8.33 19.00
CA ILE A 162 22.29 8.21 17.85
C ILE A 162 21.52 9.52 17.63
N ARG A 163 21.01 10.11 18.72
CA ARG A 163 20.33 11.41 18.71
C ARG A 163 21.23 12.53 18.21
N ALA A 164 22.44 12.62 18.73
CA ALA A 164 23.43 13.62 18.30
C ALA A 164 23.75 13.46 16.79
N ARG A 165 23.92 12.24 16.30
CA ARG A 165 24.13 11.98 14.88
C ARG A 165 22.92 12.32 14.02
N ALA A 166 21.71 12.07 14.51
CA ALA A 166 20.48 12.43 13.78
C ALA A 166 20.28 13.95 13.69
N LEU A 167 20.65 14.69 14.74
CA LEU A 167 20.46 16.14 14.81
C LEU A 167 21.61 16.93 14.18
N TYR A 168 22.84 16.47 14.35
CA TYR A 168 24.06 17.25 14.03
C TYR A 168 24.99 16.53 13.04
N GLY A 169 24.78 15.21 12.81
CA GLY A 169 25.54 14.48 11.81
C GLY A 169 25.11 14.90 10.42
N GLN A 170 26.04 15.33 9.58
CA GLN A 170 25.83 15.50 8.13
C GLN A 170 25.59 14.12 7.49
N ILE A 171 24.43 13.54 7.74
CA ILE A 171 24.02 12.34 7.04
C ILE A 171 23.39 12.80 5.72
N GLY A 172 24.28 13.11 4.74
CA GLY A 172 23.91 13.07 3.32
C GLY A 172 22.82 13.99 2.78
N LEU A 173 22.10 14.72 3.62
CA LEU A 173 20.97 15.55 3.21
C LEU A 173 21.40 16.90 2.56
N ASP A 174 22.60 17.40 2.88
CA ASP A 174 23.09 18.67 2.33
C ASP A 174 23.60 18.55 0.89
N LYS A 175 23.93 17.34 0.41
CA LYS A 175 24.39 17.16 -0.99
C LYS A 175 23.24 17.15 -2.00
N ALA A 176 22.03 16.85 -1.58
CA ALA A 176 20.88 16.81 -2.47
C ALA A 176 20.34 18.20 -2.85
N ASN A 177 20.66 19.24 -2.07
CA ASN A 177 20.16 20.61 -2.28
C ASN A 177 21.13 21.56 -2.99
N LYS A 178 22.36 21.16 -3.26
CA LYS A 178 23.25 21.95 -4.11
C LYS A 178 22.96 21.64 -5.59
N LYS A 179 22.03 22.40 -6.19
CA LYS A 179 21.99 22.53 -7.65
C LYS A 179 23.36 22.98 -8.13
N PRO A 180 23.94 22.38 -9.19
CA PRO A 180 25.18 22.88 -9.76
C PRO A 180 24.94 24.31 -10.24
N GLN A 181 25.67 25.27 -9.66
CA GLN A 181 25.77 26.61 -10.24
C GLN A 181 26.38 26.45 -11.63
N LYS A 182 25.59 26.79 -12.65
CA LYS A 182 26.14 26.97 -14.01
C LYS A 182 27.11 28.13 -13.94
N SER A 183 28.41 27.85 -14.05
CA SER A 183 29.43 28.89 -14.37
C SER A 183 29.15 29.41 -15.78
N ASN A 184 28.97 30.73 -15.86
CA ASN A 184 28.99 31.45 -17.14
C ASN A 184 30.37 31.35 -17.78
#